data_06138e0f5a2bbf36d4352acd91bb8944
#
_entry.id   06138e0f5a2bbf36d4352acd91bb8944
#
_cell.length_a   1.000
_cell.length_b   1.000
_cell.length_c   1.000
_cell.angle_alpha   90.00
_cell.angle_beta   90.00
_cell.angle_gamma   90.00
#
_symmetry.space_group_name_H-M   'P 1'
#
loop_
_entity.id
_entity.type
_entity.pdbx_description
1 polymer ?
#
loop_
_entity_poly.entity_id
_entity_poly.type
_entity_poly.pdbx_seq_one_letter_code
_entity_poly.pdbx_strand_id
1 'polypeptide(L)'
;MRDTLRALLLVLPVFLASNAWAWNDKITHRVLSEKAAEYSILAPAKGDYLRKIGLGNNLQENLVLGSEAWNVQEWIGLGSVEEDAGNVFTAHYYNHFHNPLRAWPLAGLNTIYPFINGQSSLLWAQDSSNPWSWRKTREHFYSALVSSTDAGRSESFARTFKGVGHIIHLIQDAAQPAHVRNDPHPLDDMGVVPQFENWARSPAHASTVASLMATTAF
;
A
#
# COMPACT_ATOMS: atom_id res chain seq x y z
N MET A 1 39.02 -26.55 3.89
CA MET A 1 38.87 -25.17 3.41
C MET A 1 38.11 -25.01 2.07
N ARG A 2 38.07 -26.01 1.18
CA ARG A 2 37.35 -25.93 -0.10
C ARG A 2 35.82 -26.14 0.04
N ASP A 3 35.38 -26.88 1.02
CA ASP A 3 33.95 -27.24 1.17
C ASP A 3 33.14 -26.16 1.92
N THR A 4 33.78 -25.38 2.79
CA THR A 4 33.18 -24.20 3.44
C THR A 4 32.92 -23.06 2.49
N LEU A 5 33.75 -22.93 1.45
CA LEU A 5 33.57 -21.87 0.43
C LEU A 5 32.38 -22.20 -0.53
N ARG A 6 32.11 -23.50 -0.76
CA ARG A 6 30.97 -23.92 -1.58
C ARG A 6 29.64 -23.77 -0.87
N ALA A 7 29.59 -23.95 0.43
CA ALA A 7 28.38 -23.72 1.22
C ALA A 7 28.02 -22.21 1.29
N LEU A 8 29.03 -21.33 1.35
CA LEU A 8 28.81 -19.88 1.39
C LEU A 8 28.32 -19.31 0.04
N LEU A 9 28.75 -19.92 -1.08
CA LEU A 9 28.32 -19.52 -2.43
C LEU A 9 26.91 -19.98 -2.78
N LEU A 10 26.37 -20.98 -2.11
CA LEU A 10 24.97 -21.45 -2.32
C LEU A 10 23.95 -20.67 -1.49
N VAL A 11 24.37 -19.98 -0.45
CA VAL A 11 23.49 -19.16 0.41
C VAL A 11 23.35 -17.72 -0.12
N LEU A 12 24.35 -17.21 -0.83
CA LEU A 12 24.39 -15.83 -1.30
C LEU A 12 23.34 -15.47 -2.39
N PRO A 13 22.95 -16.33 -3.34
CA PRO A 13 21.92 -15.99 -4.33
C PRO A 13 20.49 -15.96 -3.80
N VAL A 14 20.22 -16.60 -2.66
CA VAL A 14 18.85 -16.61 -2.10
C VAL A 14 18.45 -15.23 -1.51
N PHE A 15 19.40 -14.39 -1.17
CA PHE A 15 19.14 -13.06 -0.63
C PHE A 15 18.99 -11.94 -1.67
N LEU A 16 19.19 -12.23 -2.96
CA LEU A 16 19.19 -11.20 -4.00
C LEU A 16 17.93 -11.16 -4.86
N ALA A 17 16.94 -12.01 -4.59
CA ALA A 17 15.79 -12.13 -5.47
C ALA A 17 14.49 -12.35 -4.69
N SER A 18 14.02 -11.37 -3.94
CA SER A 18 12.60 -11.39 -3.61
C SER A 18 12.10 -10.00 -3.22
N ASN A 19 11.60 -9.27 -4.17
CA ASN A 19 10.50 -8.37 -3.88
C ASN A 19 9.27 -9.25 -3.69
N ALA A 20 8.98 -9.65 -2.46
CA ALA A 20 7.75 -10.36 -2.12
C ALA A 20 6.61 -9.32 -2.13
N TRP A 21 5.83 -9.29 -3.20
CA TRP A 21 4.79 -8.32 -3.46
C TRP A 21 3.45 -9.03 -3.39
N ALA A 22 2.62 -8.64 -2.45
CA ALA A 22 1.35 -9.32 -2.13
C ALA A 22 0.33 -9.32 -3.28
N TRP A 23 0.11 -8.18 -3.87
CA TRP A 23 -0.65 -7.95 -5.11
C TRP A 23 0.30 -7.25 -6.08
N ASN A 24 -0.03 -7.19 -7.38
CA ASN A 24 0.78 -6.30 -8.21
C ASN A 24 0.58 -4.87 -7.70
N ASP A 25 1.59 -4.33 -7.01
CA ASP A 25 1.61 -2.99 -6.46
C ASP A 25 1.21 -1.95 -7.49
N LYS A 26 1.80 -2.04 -8.69
CA LYS A 26 1.62 -1.07 -9.77
C LYS A 26 0.27 -1.18 -10.48
N ILE A 27 -0.40 -2.32 -10.41
CA ILE A 27 -1.65 -2.56 -11.13
C ILE A 27 -2.79 -2.74 -10.14
N THR A 28 -2.75 -3.78 -9.29
CA THR A 28 -3.92 -4.17 -8.50
C THR A 28 -4.19 -3.18 -7.37
N HIS A 29 -3.20 -2.89 -6.53
CA HIS A 29 -3.36 -1.93 -5.44
C HIS A 29 -3.76 -0.55 -5.96
N ARG A 30 -3.10 -0.10 -7.03
CA ARG A 30 -3.40 1.19 -7.65
C ARG A 30 -4.83 1.26 -8.15
N VAL A 31 -5.24 0.30 -8.99
CA VAL A 31 -6.59 0.28 -9.59
C VAL A 31 -7.67 0.20 -8.52
N LEU A 32 -7.49 -0.67 -7.53
CA LEU A 32 -8.45 -0.79 -6.41
C LEU A 32 -8.55 0.50 -5.61
N SER A 33 -7.45 1.17 -5.33
CA SER A 33 -7.41 2.42 -4.58
C SER A 33 -8.05 3.58 -5.34
N GLU A 34 -7.75 3.71 -6.63
CA GLU A 34 -8.35 4.71 -7.50
C GLU A 34 -9.87 4.49 -7.65
N LYS A 35 -10.30 3.23 -7.79
CA LYS A 35 -11.73 2.88 -7.82
C LYS A 35 -12.41 3.11 -6.47
N ALA A 36 -11.77 2.77 -5.37
CA ALA A 36 -12.32 3.08 -4.05
C ALA A 36 -12.57 4.59 -3.87
N ALA A 37 -11.67 5.45 -4.38
CA ALA A 37 -11.89 6.89 -4.37
C ALA A 37 -13.11 7.30 -5.22
N GLU A 38 -13.27 6.74 -6.42
CA GLU A 38 -14.40 7.02 -7.33
C GLU A 38 -15.76 6.61 -6.73
N TYR A 39 -15.80 5.56 -5.91
CA TYR A 39 -17.05 5.07 -5.28
C TYR A 39 -17.28 5.61 -3.87
N SER A 40 -16.32 6.36 -3.33
CA SER A 40 -16.39 6.95 -1.99
C SER A 40 -17.12 8.28 -1.96
N ILE A 41 -17.26 8.84 -0.75
CA ILE A 41 -17.74 10.22 -0.51
C ILE A 41 -16.88 11.29 -1.20
N LEU A 42 -15.67 10.96 -1.65
CA LEU A 42 -14.79 11.87 -2.39
C LEU A 42 -15.30 12.12 -3.81
N ALA A 43 -16.09 11.20 -4.37
CA ALA A 43 -16.63 11.34 -5.71
C ALA A 43 -17.74 12.42 -5.76
N PRO A 44 -17.79 13.24 -6.82
CA PRO A 44 -18.81 14.28 -6.98
C PRO A 44 -20.24 13.75 -6.93
N ALA A 45 -20.47 12.54 -7.46
CA ALA A 45 -21.77 11.88 -7.46
C ALA A 45 -22.27 11.48 -6.07
N LYS A 46 -21.38 11.36 -5.08
CA LYS A 46 -21.69 10.98 -3.69
C LYS A 46 -21.71 12.16 -2.73
N GLY A 47 -21.28 13.35 -3.16
CA GLY A 47 -21.32 14.57 -2.37
C GLY A 47 -20.29 15.61 -2.79
N ASP A 48 -20.34 16.76 -2.13
CA ASP A 48 -19.45 17.91 -2.41
C ASP A 48 -18.29 18.00 -1.41
N TYR A 49 -17.84 16.88 -0.85
CA TYR A 49 -16.88 16.93 0.25
C TYR A 49 -15.58 17.65 -0.16
N LEU A 50 -14.97 17.26 -1.27
CA LEU A 50 -13.72 17.85 -1.73
C LEU A 50 -13.88 19.33 -2.09
N ARG A 51 -14.97 19.72 -2.72
CA ARG A 51 -15.28 21.13 -3.01
C ARG A 51 -15.45 21.95 -1.74
N LYS A 52 -16.10 21.40 -0.72
CA LYS A 52 -16.29 22.08 0.58
C LYS A 52 -14.97 22.37 1.29
N ILE A 53 -13.96 21.55 1.08
CA ILE A 53 -12.62 21.79 1.62
C ILE A 53 -11.71 22.53 0.62
N GLY A 54 -12.26 23.05 -0.47
CA GLY A 54 -11.58 23.95 -1.40
C GLY A 54 -10.85 23.26 -2.55
N LEU A 55 -11.18 22.00 -2.84
CA LEU A 55 -10.68 21.27 -4.01
C LEU A 55 -11.77 21.29 -5.10
N GLY A 56 -11.75 22.37 -5.91
CA GLY A 56 -12.84 22.71 -6.84
C GLY A 56 -13.10 21.69 -7.93
N ASN A 57 -12.04 21.01 -8.40
CA ASN A 57 -12.12 19.97 -9.43
C ASN A 57 -12.32 18.55 -8.83
N ASN A 58 -12.60 18.45 -7.53
CA ASN A 58 -12.84 17.18 -6.83
C ASN A 58 -11.66 16.19 -6.99
N LEU A 59 -11.92 14.95 -7.39
CA LEU A 59 -10.89 13.92 -7.59
C LEU A 59 -9.86 14.30 -8.67
N GLN A 60 -10.20 15.22 -9.57
CA GLN A 60 -9.34 15.69 -10.65
C GLN A 60 -8.56 16.97 -10.27
N GLU A 61 -8.64 17.41 -9.01
CA GLU A 61 -7.86 18.56 -8.54
C GLU A 61 -6.37 18.20 -8.52
N ASN A 62 -5.56 18.98 -9.25
CA ASN A 62 -4.12 18.81 -9.30
C ASN A 62 -3.45 19.34 -8.02
N LEU A 63 -2.65 18.50 -7.40
CA LEU A 63 -1.92 18.81 -6.18
C LEU A 63 -0.42 18.56 -6.42
N VAL A 64 0.42 19.40 -5.83
CA VAL A 64 1.87 19.37 -6.04
C VAL A 64 2.58 18.96 -4.76
N LEU A 65 3.52 18.01 -4.87
CA LEU A 65 4.43 17.61 -3.80
C LEU A 65 5.86 17.53 -4.36
N GLY A 66 6.70 18.48 -3.97
CA GLY A 66 8.04 18.60 -4.54
C GLY A 66 7.99 18.92 -6.04
N SER A 67 8.56 18.05 -6.87
CA SER A 67 8.53 18.17 -8.33
C SER A 67 7.39 17.39 -9.00
N GLU A 68 6.60 16.64 -8.23
CA GLU A 68 5.52 15.81 -8.73
C GLU A 68 4.18 16.55 -8.65
N ALA A 69 3.36 16.37 -9.67
CA ALA A 69 2.01 16.93 -9.75
C ALA A 69 1.05 15.86 -10.25
N TRP A 70 0.12 15.48 -9.41
CA TRP A 70 -0.88 14.46 -9.68
C TRP A 70 -2.25 14.92 -9.17
N ASN A 71 -3.33 14.40 -9.72
CA ASN A 71 -4.65 14.67 -9.16
C ASN A 71 -4.89 13.87 -7.88
N VAL A 72 -5.96 14.19 -7.15
CA VAL A 72 -6.32 13.54 -5.87
C VAL A 72 -6.39 12.02 -5.99
N GLN A 73 -7.04 11.52 -7.04
CA GLN A 73 -7.19 10.09 -7.29
C GLN A 73 -5.85 9.40 -7.55
N GLU A 74 -5.00 10.03 -8.35
CA GLU A 74 -3.66 9.53 -8.66
C GLU A 74 -2.74 9.53 -7.44
N TRP A 75 -2.83 10.54 -6.55
CA TRP A 75 -2.10 10.55 -5.29
C TRP A 75 -2.49 9.36 -4.39
N ILE A 76 -3.79 9.03 -4.34
CA ILE A 76 -4.26 7.85 -3.59
C ILE A 76 -3.69 6.57 -4.23
N GLY A 77 -3.76 6.45 -5.55
CA GLY A 77 -3.19 5.32 -6.28
C GLY A 77 -1.68 5.19 -6.08
N LEU A 78 -0.94 6.30 -6.16
CA LEU A 78 0.51 6.32 -5.96
C LEU A 78 0.89 5.90 -4.54
N GLY A 79 0.21 6.42 -3.52
CA GLY A 79 0.45 6.03 -2.13
C GLY A 79 0.26 4.53 -1.90
N SER A 80 -0.75 3.93 -2.54
CA SER A 80 -0.96 2.48 -2.43
C SER A 80 0.11 1.63 -3.14
N VAL A 81 0.75 2.16 -4.17
CA VAL A 81 1.91 1.52 -4.82
C VAL A 81 3.17 1.63 -3.96
N GLU A 82 3.36 2.79 -3.35
CA GLU A 82 4.60 3.09 -2.62
C GLU A 82 4.68 2.43 -1.24
N GLU A 83 3.59 1.90 -0.68
CA GLU A 83 3.65 1.15 0.58
C GLU A 83 4.51 -0.10 0.44
N ASP A 84 4.50 -0.75 -0.71
CA ASP A 84 5.40 -1.87 -1.03
C ASP A 84 6.80 -1.44 -1.51
N ALA A 85 7.02 -0.14 -1.71
CA ALA A 85 8.29 0.32 -2.26
C ALA A 85 9.43 0.15 -1.26
N GLY A 86 10.56 -0.31 -1.75
CA GLY A 86 11.78 -0.44 -0.97
C GLY A 86 12.58 -1.69 -1.36
N ASN A 87 13.66 -1.91 -0.66
CA ASN A 87 14.45 -3.14 -0.73
C ASN A 87 14.34 -3.89 0.59
N VAL A 88 14.90 -5.08 0.68
CA VAL A 88 14.84 -5.96 1.87
C VAL A 88 15.29 -5.28 3.18
N PHE A 89 16.02 -4.17 3.12
CA PHE A 89 16.51 -3.44 4.30
C PHE A 89 15.65 -2.24 4.65
N THR A 90 14.86 -1.73 3.72
CA THR A 90 14.02 -0.54 3.86
C THR A 90 12.54 -0.81 3.63
N ALA A 91 12.21 -2.02 3.18
CA ALA A 91 10.85 -2.39 2.85
C ALA A 91 9.99 -2.52 4.11
N HIS A 92 8.77 -2.05 3.99
CA HIS A 92 7.78 -2.13 5.05
C HIS A 92 6.89 -3.36 4.93
N TYR A 93 7.03 -4.15 3.87
CA TYR A 93 6.16 -5.30 3.56
C TYR A 93 6.07 -6.35 4.67
N TYR A 94 7.05 -6.43 5.57
CA TYR A 94 6.96 -7.27 6.77
C TYR A 94 5.81 -6.87 7.70
N ASN A 95 5.37 -5.63 7.61
CA ASN A 95 4.31 -5.05 8.42
C ASN A 95 2.94 -5.12 7.74
N HIS A 96 2.80 -5.85 6.64
CA HIS A 96 1.56 -5.97 5.88
C HIS A 96 0.67 -7.13 6.36
N PHE A 97 1.15 -7.92 7.31
CA PHE A 97 0.49 -9.12 7.79
C PHE A 97 -0.33 -8.86 9.06
N HIS A 98 -1.50 -9.49 9.14
CA HIS A 98 -2.31 -9.46 10.35
C HIS A 98 -3.14 -10.74 10.50
N ASN A 99 -2.75 -11.60 11.44
CA ASN A 99 -3.55 -12.77 11.79
C ASN A 99 -4.68 -12.37 12.76
N PRO A 100 -5.96 -12.35 12.34
CA PRO A 100 -7.07 -11.90 13.17
C PRO A 100 -7.40 -12.84 14.33
N LEU A 101 -6.81 -14.05 14.36
CA LEU A 101 -6.98 -15.01 15.43
C LEU A 101 -5.99 -14.79 16.59
N ARG A 102 -5.16 -13.76 16.51
CA ARG A 102 -4.17 -13.42 17.54
C ARG A 102 -4.41 -12.03 18.11
N ALA A 103 -3.94 -11.78 19.32
CA ALA A 103 -3.89 -10.44 19.86
C ALA A 103 -3.00 -9.54 18.98
N TRP A 104 -3.39 -8.30 18.77
CA TRP A 104 -2.73 -7.38 17.84
C TRP A 104 -1.20 -7.30 17.94
N PRO A 105 -0.59 -7.26 19.16
CA PRO A 105 0.86 -7.23 19.29
C PRO A 105 1.56 -8.53 18.80
N LEU A 106 0.80 -9.61 18.65
CA LEU A 106 1.28 -10.93 18.23
C LEU A 106 0.75 -11.33 16.84
N ALA A 107 -0.02 -10.44 16.22
CA ALA A 107 -0.74 -10.72 14.98
C ALA A 107 0.09 -10.46 13.72
N GLY A 108 1.23 -9.78 13.82
CA GLY A 108 2.14 -9.50 12.71
C GLY A 108 2.88 -10.74 12.23
N LEU A 109 3.63 -10.56 11.15
CA LEU A 109 4.45 -11.63 10.57
C LEU A 109 5.46 -12.16 11.61
N ASN A 110 5.43 -13.43 11.82
CA ASN A 110 6.40 -14.14 12.65
C ASN A 110 6.86 -15.37 11.90
N THR A 111 8.03 -15.29 11.28
CA THR A 111 8.60 -16.43 10.53
C THR A 111 9.48 -17.30 11.40
N ILE A 112 9.71 -18.54 10.94
CA ILE A 112 10.71 -19.46 11.54
C ILE A 112 12.13 -18.87 11.50
N TYR A 113 12.36 -17.87 10.68
CA TYR A 113 13.61 -17.11 10.63
C TYR A 113 13.52 -15.97 11.65
N PRO A 114 14.27 -16.02 12.78
CA PRO A 114 14.12 -15.07 13.88
C PRO A 114 14.54 -13.64 13.53
N PHE A 115 14.93 -13.39 12.30
CA PHE A 115 15.40 -12.10 11.81
C PHE A 115 14.33 -11.31 11.05
N ILE A 116 13.15 -11.89 10.75
CA ILE A 116 12.09 -11.26 10.00
C ILE A 116 10.80 -11.31 10.82
N ASN A 117 10.63 -10.32 11.68
CA ASN A 117 9.41 -10.10 12.42
C ASN A 117 8.79 -8.79 11.98
N GLY A 118 7.55 -8.86 11.48
CA GLY A 118 6.76 -7.69 11.15
C GLY A 118 5.82 -7.32 12.28
N GLN A 119 5.58 -6.03 12.42
CA GLN A 119 4.47 -5.54 13.24
C GLN A 119 3.15 -5.86 12.54
N SER A 120 2.08 -6.08 13.31
CA SER A 120 0.73 -6.20 12.75
C SER A 120 0.40 -4.99 11.88
N SER A 121 -0.18 -5.20 10.69
CA SER A 121 -0.52 -4.11 9.76
C SER A 121 -1.45 -3.06 10.40
N LEU A 122 -2.34 -3.47 11.31
CA LEU A 122 -3.19 -2.55 12.06
C LEU A 122 -2.42 -1.67 13.05
N LEU A 123 -1.34 -2.19 13.63
CA LEU A 123 -0.46 -1.40 14.49
C LEU A 123 0.49 -0.55 13.65
N TRP A 124 1.02 -1.09 12.56
CA TRP A 124 1.85 -0.35 11.61
C TRP A 124 1.13 0.87 11.04
N ALA A 125 -0.14 0.71 10.64
CA ALA A 125 -0.97 1.80 10.17
C ALA A 125 -1.12 2.96 11.19
N GLN A 126 -0.84 2.72 12.46
CA GLN A 126 -0.97 3.69 13.56
C GLN A 126 0.38 4.09 14.16
N ASP A 127 1.47 3.43 13.79
CA ASP A 127 2.78 3.62 14.39
C ASP A 127 3.34 5.02 14.07
N SER A 128 3.92 5.65 15.08
CA SER A 128 4.51 6.98 14.94
C SER A 128 5.79 6.99 14.08
N SER A 129 6.47 5.85 13.95
CA SER A 129 7.63 5.68 13.08
C SER A 129 7.25 5.51 11.60
N ASN A 130 6.00 5.12 11.32
CA ASN A 130 5.46 5.07 9.98
C ASN A 130 5.17 6.50 9.48
N PRO A 131 5.88 7.00 8.45
CA PRO A 131 5.69 8.36 7.94
C PRO A 131 4.31 8.58 7.30
N TRP A 132 3.63 7.50 6.91
CA TRP A 132 2.31 7.49 6.29
C TRP A 132 1.23 6.90 7.20
N SER A 133 1.50 6.79 8.52
CA SER A 133 0.50 6.32 9.48
C SER A 133 -0.76 7.19 9.44
N TRP A 134 -1.88 6.61 9.90
CA TRP A 134 -3.16 7.33 10.01
C TRP A 134 -3.04 8.65 10.76
N ARG A 135 -2.23 8.68 11.82
CA ARG A 135 -1.95 9.89 12.59
C ARG A 135 -1.27 10.95 11.71
N LYS A 136 -0.20 10.59 11.01
CA LYS A 136 0.55 11.50 10.13
C LYS A 136 -0.31 12.02 8.98
N THR A 137 -1.08 11.15 8.37
CA THR A 137 -2.05 11.50 7.32
C THR A 137 -3.05 12.55 7.81
N ARG A 138 -3.58 12.40 9.03
CA ARG A 138 -4.47 13.40 9.63
C ARG A 138 -3.76 14.72 9.96
N GLU A 139 -2.50 14.68 10.39
CA GLU A 139 -1.69 15.88 10.60
C GLU A 139 -1.49 16.65 9.30
N HIS A 140 -1.23 15.96 8.19
CA HIS A 140 -1.17 16.57 6.85
C HIS A 140 -2.51 17.18 6.43
N PHE A 141 -3.61 16.48 6.67
CA PHE A 141 -4.94 17.00 6.39
C PHE A 141 -5.23 18.29 7.17
N TYR A 142 -4.93 18.29 8.47
CA TYR A 142 -5.09 19.50 9.28
C TYR A 142 -4.22 20.65 8.74
N SER A 143 -2.97 20.36 8.40
CA SER A 143 -2.06 21.36 7.81
C SER A 143 -2.62 21.95 6.51
N ALA A 144 -3.25 21.14 5.67
CA ALA A 144 -3.89 21.59 4.45
C ALA A 144 -5.04 22.57 4.73
N LEU A 145 -5.84 22.30 5.76
CA LEU A 145 -6.99 23.14 6.11
C LEU A 145 -6.60 24.50 6.70
N VAL A 146 -5.45 24.57 7.39
CA VAL A 146 -5.00 25.80 8.06
C VAL A 146 -3.88 26.53 7.33
N SER A 147 -3.42 26.02 6.19
CA SER A 147 -2.37 26.65 5.39
C SER A 147 -2.81 28.01 4.89
N SER A 148 -1.94 29.01 5.06
CA SER A 148 -2.14 30.38 4.58
C SER A 148 -1.71 30.59 3.12
N THR A 149 -1.09 29.58 2.49
CA THR A 149 -0.62 29.68 1.10
C THR A 149 -1.18 28.53 0.25
N ASP A 150 -1.48 28.80 -1.01
CA ASP A 150 -1.97 27.81 -1.95
C ASP A 150 -0.94 26.68 -2.17
N ALA A 151 0.34 27.01 -2.24
CA ALA A 151 1.41 26.02 -2.38
C ALA A 151 1.48 25.07 -1.17
N GLY A 152 1.49 25.59 0.06
CA GLY A 152 1.52 24.78 1.27
C GLY A 152 0.23 23.96 1.46
N ARG A 153 -0.91 24.51 1.04
CA ARG A 153 -2.18 23.82 1.01
C ARG A 153 -2.15 22.63 0.04
N SER A 154 -1.71 22.88 -1.20
CA SER A 154 -1.57 21.86 -2.24
C SER A 154 -0.64 20.73 -1.80
N GLU A 155 0.55 21.06 -1.29
CA GLU A 155 1.51 20.06 -0.77
C GLU A 155 0.90 19.23 0.37
N SER A 156 0.24 19.87 1.31
CA SER A 156 -0.36 19.17 2.46
C SER A 156 -1.51 18.25 2.05
N PHE A 157 -2.34 18.65 1.09
CA PHE A 157 -3.35 17.76 0.52
C PHE A 157 -2.74 16.60 -0.27
N ALA A 158 -1.69 16.84 -1.07
CA ALA A 158 -0.99 15.77 -1.78
C ALA A 158 -0.46 14.72 -0.78
N ARG A 159 0.20 15.14 0.31
CA ARG A 159 0.64 14.26 1.38
C ARG A 159 -0.54 13.53 2.06
N THR A 160 -1.67 14.18 2.23
CA THR A 160 -2.88 13.58 2.79
C THR A 160 -3.37 12.43 1.93
N PHE A 161 -3.60 12.68 0.65
CA PHE A 161 -4.15 11.66 -0.26
C PHE A 161 -3.16 10.53 -0.53
N LYS A 162 -1.86 10.84 -0.61
CA LYS A 162 -0.81 9.83 -0.65
C LYS A 162 -0.85 8.94 0.60
N GLY A 163 -0.93 9.53 1.80
CA GLY A 163 -1.05 8.79 3.06
C GLY A 163 -2.32 7.95 3.14
N VAL A 164 -3.45 8.44 2.61
CA VAL A 164 -4.68 7.64 2.47
C VAL A 164 -4.42 6.41 1.59
N GLY A 165 -3.67 6.56 0.49
CA GLY A 165 -3.27 5.45 -0.36
C GLY A 165 -2.49 4.37 0.39
N HIS A 166 -1.49 4.76 1.18
CA HIS A 166 -0.72 3.84 2.04
C HIS A 166 -1.62 3.06 3.00
N ILE A 167 -2.60 3.72 3.62
CA ILE A 167 -3.54 3.05 4.54
C ILE A 167 -4.49 2.10 3.78
N ILE A 168 -4.97 2.50 2.60
CA ILE A 168 -5.84 1.66 1.77
C ILE A 168 -5.10 0.39 1.34
N HIS A 169 -3.81 0.48 1.01
CA HIS A 169 -2.98 -0.68 0.70
C HIS A 169 -3.03 -1.73 1.83
N LEU A 170 -2.78 -1.34 3.07
CA LEU A 170 -2.83 -2.24 4.22
C LEU A 170 -4.22 -2.88 4.43
N ILE A 171 -5.31 -2.16 4.06
CA ILE A 171 -6.66 -2.71 4.09
C ILE A 171 -6.86 -3.74 2.97
N GLN A 172 -6.31 -3.50 1.79
CA GLN A 172 -6.35 -4.45 0.67
C GLN A 172 -5.60 -5.73 1.00
N ASP A 173 -4.42 -5.61 1.64
CA ASP A 173 -3.65 -6.75 2.12
C ASP A 173 -4.40 -7.58 3.16
N ALA A 174 -5.19 -6.95 4.02
CA ALA A 174 -6.05 -7.65 4.96
C ALA A 174 -7.18 -8.47 4.28
N ALA A 175 -7.45 -8.24 2.99
CA ALA A 175 -8.35 -9.08 2.20
C ALA A 175 -7.62 -10.26 1.51
N GLN A 176 -6.28 -10.30 1.58
CA GLN A 176 -5.46 -11.29 0.95
C GLN A 176 -5.20 -12.47 1.89
N PRO A 177 -5.55 -13.73 1.51
CA PRO A 177 -5.48 -14.88 2.41
C PRO A 177 -4.10 -15.15 3.01
N ALA A 178 -3.02 -14.93 2.29
CA ALA A 178 -1.67 -15.15 2.80
C ALA A 178 -1.33 -14.15 3.91
N HIS A 179 -1.72 -12.89 3.77
CA HIS A 179 -1.46 -11.84 4.75
C HIS A 179 -2.22 -12.03 6.07
N VAL A 180 -3.47 -12.53 6.01
CA VAL A 180 -4.25 -12.80 7.23
C VAL A 180 -3.92 -14.15 7.89
N ARG A 181 -3.17 -15.01 7.20
CA ARG A 181 -2.65 -16.27 7.75
C ARG A 181 -1.23 -16.16 8.26
N ASN A 182 -0.58 -15.02 8.07
CA ASN A 182 0.86 -14.83 8.32
C ASN A 182 1.70 -15.86 7.53
N ASP A 183 1.35 -16.08 6.28
CA ASP A 183 1.98 -17.03 5.38
C ASP A 183 2.96 -16.28 4.47
N PRO A 184 4.25 -16.22 4.80
CA PRO A 184 5.21 -15.53 3.97
C PRO A 184 5.41 -16.29 2.66
N HIS A 185 5.36 -15.58 1.54
CA HIS A 185 5.43 -16.16 0.20
C HIS A 185 6.58 -15.59 -0.66
N PRO A 186 7.82 -15.56 -0.12
CA PRO A 186 8.95 -14.96 -0.83
C PRO A 186 9.36 -15.70 -2.11
N LEU A 187 8.83 -16.91 -2.33
CA LEU A 187 9.14 -17.74 -3.49
C LEU A 187 8.08 -17.68 -4.60
N ASP A 188 7.02 -16.90 -4.42
CA ASP A 188 5.94 -16.81 -5.42
C ASP A 188 6.43 -16.23 -6.73
N ASP A 189 7.38 -15.30 -6.69
CA ASP A 189 8.03 -14.75 -7.88
C ASP A 189 8.86 -15.78 -8.67
N MET A 190 9.20 -16.90 -8.05
CA MET A 190 9.95 -17.99 -8.71
C MET A 190 9.03 -18.99 -9.42
N GLY A 191 7.72 -18.75 -9.45
CA GLY A 191 6.75 -19.61 -10.13
C GLY A 191 6.57 -20.99 -9.53
N VAL A 192 6.98 -21.17 -8.28
CA VAL A 192 6.97 -22.49 -7.60
C VAL A 192 5.57 -22.87 -7.15
N VAL A 193 4.69 -21.89 -6.91
CA VAL A 193 3.28 -22.11 -6.56
C VAL A 193 2.40 -21.13 -7.30
N PRO A 194 1.35 -21.57 -8.00
CA PRO A 194 0.36 -20.66 -8.58
C PRO A 194 -0.47 -20.03 -7.47
N GLN A 195 -0.09 -18.84 -7.07
CA GLN A 195 -0.77 -18.05 -6.05
C GLN A 195 -1.79 -17.13 -6.68
N PHE A 196 -2.80 -16.75 -5.91
CA PHE A 196 -3.79 -15.76 -6.30
C PHE A 196 -3.14 -14.45 -6.77
N GLU A 197 -2.05 -14.05 -6.17
CA GLU A 197 -1.27 -12.88 -6.52
C GLU A 197 -0.67 -12.94 -7.92
N ASN A 198 -0.07 -14.08 -8.28
CA ASN A 198 0.44 -14.30 -9.63
C ASN A 198 -0.68 -14.25 -10.68
N TRP A 199 -1.87 -14.73 -10.33
CA TRP A 199 -3.05 -14.57 -11.16
C TRP A 199 -3.47 -13.11 -11.28
N ALA A 200 -3.62 -12.39 -10.17
CA ALA A 200 -4.02 -10.99 -10.14
C ALA A 200 -2.98 -10.04 -10.79
N ARG A 201 -1.71 -10.44 -10.78
CA ARG A 201 -0.58 -9.76 -11.40
C ARG A 201 -0.64 -9.73 -12.93
N SER A 202 -1.31 -10.69 -13.54
CA SER A 202 -1.36 -10.78 -15.00
C SER A 202 -2.10 -9.57 -15.58
N PRO A 203 -1.52 -8.85 -16.55
CA PRO A 203 -2.20 -7.77 -17.26
C PRO A 203 -3.54 -8.19 -17.87
N ALA A 204 -3.67 -9.47 -18.21
CA ALA A 204 -4.92 -10.05 -18.73
C ALA A 204 -6.05 -10.01 -17.67
N HIS A 205 -5.73 -10.03 -16.38
CA HIS A 205 -6.70 -10.03 -15.30
C HIS A 205 -6.93 -8.62 -14.70
N ALA A 206 -6.05 -7.66 -14.94
CA ALA A 206 -6.21 -6.29 -14.46
C ALA A 206 -7.52 -5.66 -14.94
N SER A 207 -7.90 -5.90 -16.21
CA SER A 207 -9.18 -5.46 -16.77
C SER A 207 -10.38 -6.16 -16.12
N THR A 208 -10.23 -7.43 -15.73
CA THR A 208 -11.27 -8.18 -15.01
C THR A 208 -11.48 -7.63 -13.61
N VAL A 209 -10.41 -7.35 -12.87
CA VAL A 209 -10.47 -6.71 -11.54
C VAL A 209 -11.15 -5.34 -11.64
N ALA A 210 -10.75 -4.50 -12.59
CA ALA A 210 -11.36 -3.20 -12.81
C ALA A 210 -12.85 -3.31 -13.20
N SER A 211 -13.22 -4.30 -14.01
CA SER A 211 -14.59 -4.56 -14.42
C SER A 211 -15.46 -5.04 -13.26
N LEU A 212 -14.97 -5.94 -12.42
CA LEU A 212 -15.67 -6.40 -11.23
C LEU A 212 -15.96 -5.25 -10.27
N MET A 213 -15.00 -4.36 -10.05
CA MET A 213 -15.20 -3.15 -9.23
C MET A 213 -16.22 -2.18 -9.83
N ALA A 214 -16.32 -2.10 -11.15
CA ALA A 214 -17.30 -1.24 -11.82
C ALA A 214 -18.74 -1.78 -11.75
N THR A 215 -18.92 -3.09 -11.57
CA THR A 215 -20.23 -3.74 -11.55
C THR A 215 -20.80 -3.92 -10.14
N THR A 216 -19.97 -3.91 -9.11
CA THR A 216 -20.41 -3.91 -7.71
C THR A 216 -20.83 -2.50 -7.31
N ALA A 217 -22.09 -2.17 -7.51
CA ALA A 217 -22.71 -1.00 -6.87
C ALA A 217 -22.79 -1.26 -5.36
N PHE A 218 -22.05 -0.47 -4.57
CA PHE A 218 -22.19 -0.41 -3.12
C PHE A 218 -23.27 0.61 -2.74
#